data_1ce1e64b7580a4065db89a1d3e077e84
#
_entry.id   1ce1e64b7580a4065db89a1d3e077e84
#
_cell.length_a   1.000
_cell.length_b   1.000
_cell.length_c   1.000
_cell.angle_alpha   90.00
_cell.angle_beta   90.00
_cell.angle_gamma   90.00
#
_symmetry.space_group_name_H-M   'P 1'
#
loop_
_entity.id
_entity.type
_entity.pdbx_description
1 polymer ?
#
loop_
_entity_poly.entity_id
_entity_poly.type
_entity_poly.pdbx_seq_one_letter_code
_entity_poly.pdbx_strand_id
1 'polypeptide(L)'
;MYSDPAVREQEIKNMSAIYKTLAKDVLPELRRARFIANVEFTNYSNEELLKLIEENIDVLDETAILRAATLVKENDQKVALYKKAVEKFNSANGQYNLAVTYIKMDKVADAKAALAKCADDADVKNAKGIVALLEGNNAEAAKFFKAAGNADANENLAIVDVLNGDYKAAAAKVANAKGYNAALIALLNGNTAPAAALKCECPSVAYLRAIAAARQGDAAGVKKNLETASKCKKLAERAAKDIEFAQFN
;
A
#
# COMPACT_ATOMS: atom_id res chain seq x y z
N MET A 1 -26.78 -9.23 -65.54
CA MET A 1 -26.20 -9.09 -64.16
C MET A 1 -27.37 -8.77 -63.26
N TYR A 2 -27.66 -9.59 -62.26
CA TYR A 2 -28.82 -9.39 -61.38
C TYR A 2 -28.59 -8.16 -60.49
N SER A 3 -29.48 -7.22 -60.49
CA SER A 3 -29.43 -6.01 -59.67
C SER A 3 -29.89 -6.26 -58.24
N ASP A 4 -30.75 -7.27 -58.03
CA ASP A 4 -31.25 -7.64 -56.74
C ASP A 4 -30.27 -8.60 -56.03
N PRO A 5 -29.74 -8.26 -54.84
CA PRO A 5 -28.85 -9.12 -54.08
C PRO A 5 -29.46 -10.47 -53.68
N ALA A 6 -30.75 -10.53 -53.38
CA ALA A 6 -31.43 -11.76 -52.99
C ALA A 6 -31.55 -12.77 -54.15
N VAL A 7 -31.85 -12.28 -55.39
CA VAL A 7 -31.88 -13.10 -56.61
C VAL A 7 -30.47 -13.64 -56.93
N ARG A 8 -29.44 -12.80 -56.76
CA ARG A 8 -28.05 -13.19 -56.98
C ARG A 8 -27.60 -14.26 -56.00
N GLU A 9 -27.99 -14.15 -54.75
CA GLU A 9 -27.67 -15.17 -53.71
C GLU A 9 -28.36 -16.49 -54.01
N GLN A 10 -29.60 -16.46 -54.48
CA GLN A 10 -30.35 -17.66 -54.84
C GLN A 10 -29.72 -18.38 -56.04
N GLU A 11 -29.26 -17.66 -57.06
CA GLU A 11 -28.57 -18.26 -58.22
C GLU A 11 -27.22 -18.88 -57.80
N ILE A 12 -26.46 -18.25 -56.89
CA ILE A 12 -25.23 -18.84 -56.36
C ILE A 12 -25.52 -20.14 -55.62
N LYS A 13 -26.59 -20.20 -54.82
CA LYS A 13 -27.03 -21.42 -54.11
C LYS A 13 -27.43 -22.54 -55.08
N ASN A 14 -27.99 -22.20 -56.23
CA ASN A 14 -28.39 -23.18 -57.25
C ASN A 14 -27.19 -23.79 -57.98
N MET A 15 -26.00 -23.16 -57.94
CA MET A 15 -24.77 -23.71 -58.47
C MET A 15 -24.11 -24.67 -57.47
N SER A 16 -24.62 -25.92 -57.41
CA SER A 16 -24.35 -26.82 -56.27
C SER A 16 -22.85 -27.09 -55.96
N ALA A 17 -21.99 -27.17 -56.93
CA ALA A 17 -20.55 -27.42 -56.73
C ALA A 17 -19.83 -26.12 -56.21
N ILE A 18 -20.10 -24.99 -56.88
CA ILE A 18 -19.52 -23.70 -56.55
C ILE A 18 -20.05 -23.21 -55.19
N TYR A 19 -21.34 -23.41 -54.91
CA TYR A 19 -21.91 -23.01 -53.62
C TYR A 19 -21.34 -23.79 -52.45
N LYS A 20 -21.08 -25.09 -52.58
CA LYS A 20 -20.47 -25.89 -51.54
C LYS A 20 -19.07 -25.39 -51.15
N THR A 21 -18.26 -25.05 -52.11
CA THR A 21 -16.94 -24.45 -51.88
C THR A 21 -17.05 -23.06 -51.24
N LEU A 22 -17.89 -22.20 -51.81
CA LEU A 22 -18.12 -20.87 -51.25
C LEU A 22 -18.69 -20.92 -49.81
N ALA A 23 -19.64 -21.81 -49.55
CA ALA A 23 -20.26 -21.94 -48.24
C ALA A 23 -19.28 -22.47 -47.18
N LYS A 24 -18.35 -23.34 -47.58
CA LYS A 24 -17.37 -23.94 -46.68
C LYS A 24 -16.15 -23.04 -46.43
N ASP A 25 -15.57 -22.48 -47.47
CA ASP A 25 -14.23 -21.91 -47.43
C ASP A 25 -14.23 -20.37 -47.50
N VAL A 26 -15.19 -19.77 -48.18
CA VAL A 26 -15.22 -18.32 -48.46
C VAL A 26 -16.28 -17.58 -47.65
N LEU A 27 -17.53 -18.06 -47.61
CA LEU A 27 -18.60 -17.36 -46.93
C LEU A 27 -18.41 -17.24 -45.40
N PRO A 28 -17.79 -18.19 -44.68
CA PRO A 28 -17.46 -17.99 -43.28
C PRO A 28 -16.50 -16.85 -43.03
N GLU A 29 -15.52 -16.66 -43.91
CA GLU A 29 -14.56 -15.52 -43.83
C GLU A 29 -15.22 -14.20 -44.17
N LEU A 30 -16.08 -14.13 -45.18
CA LEU A 30 -16.80 -12.93 -45.56
C LEU A 30 -17.92 -12.53 -44.59
N ARG A 31 -18.45 -13.49 -43.80
CA ARG A 31 -19.47 -13.25 -42.76
C ARG A 31 -18.87 -12.88 -41.42
N ARG A 32 -17.56 -12.96 -41.25
CA ARG A 32 -16.87 -12.53 -40.03
C ARG A 32 -16.75 -11.01 -40.00
N ALA A 33 -17.49 -10.36 -39.15
CA ALA A 33 -17.17 -8.98 -38.78
C ALA A 33 -15.87 -9.01 -37.93
N ARG A 34 -14.77 -8.51 -38.49
CA ARG A 34 -13.54 -8.28 -37.70
C ARG A 34 -13.64 -6.92 -37.05
N PHE A 35 -13.78 -6.90 -35.73
CA PHE A 35 -13.52 -5.72 -34.96
C PHE A 35 -12.03 -5.71 -34.62
N ILE A 36 -11.27 -4.79 -35.19
CA ILE A 36 -9.90 -4.51 -34.82
C ILE A 36 -9.99 -3.33 -33.86
N ALA A 37 -9.86 -3.60 -32.55
CA ALA A 37 -9.68 -2.57 -31.56
C ALA A 37 -8.17 -2.29 -31.45
N ASN A 38 -7.73 -1.15 -31.97
CA ASN A 38 -6.42 -0.63 -31.63
C ASN A 38 -6.51 -0.02 -30.24
N VAL A 39 -5.96 -0.71 -29.25
CA VAL A 39 -5.85 -0.19 -27.89
C VAL A 39 -4.51 0.52 -27.79
N GLU A 40 -4.53 1.84 -27.81
CA GLU A 40 -3.35 2.64 -27.49
C GLU A 40 -3.26 2.77 -25.97
N PHE A 41 -2.21 2.21 -25.39
CA PHE A 41 -1.88 2.44 -23.99
C PHE A 41 -1.11 3.77 -23.90
N THR A 42 -1.71 4.76 -23.31
CA THR A 42 -1.03 6.01 -22.99
C THR A 42 -0.22 5.80 -21.71
N ASN A 43 1.08 5.69 -21.85
CA ASN A 43 1.99 5.56 -20.69
C ASN A 43 2.50 6.97 -20.34
N TYR A 44 1.85 7.61 -19.40
CA TYR A 44 2.24 8.94 -18.93
C TYR A 44 3.57 8.90 -18.16
N SER A 45 4.44 9.89 -18.37
CA SER A 45 5.58 10.15 -17.47
C SER A 45 5.09 10.63 -16.10
N ASN A 46 5.99 10.68 -15.12
CA ASN A 46 5.63 11.18 -13.79
C ASN A 46 5.26 12.66 -13.82
N GLU A 47 5.94 13.45 -14.64
CA GLU A 47 5.69 14.88 -14.85
C GLU A 47 4.32 15.12 -15.48
N GLU A 48 3.98 14.34 -16.51
CA GLU A 48 2.67 14.40 -17.17
C GLU A 48 1.55 14.03 -16.20
N LEU A 49 1.73 12.98 -15.37
CA LEU A 49 0.74 12.60 -14.36
C LEU A 49 0.52 13.73 -13.35
N LEU A 50 1.59 14.32 -12.82
CA LEU A 50 1.49 15.42 -11.86
C LEU A 50 0.80 16.65 -12.46
N LYS A 51 1.00 16.93 -13.75
CA LYS A 51 0.31 17.99 -14.46
C LYS A 51 -1.17 17.66 -14.70
N LEU A 52 -1.48 16.45 -15.14
CA LEU A 52 -2.85 16.03 -15.46
C LEU A 52 -3.77 15.93 -14.24
N ILE A 53 -3.23 15.60 -13.06
CA ILE A 53 -4.05 15.62 -11.83
C ILE A 53 -4.50 17.03 -11.43
N GLU A 54 -3.79 18.06 -11.86
CA GLU A 54 -4.16 19.46 -11.61
C GLU A 54 -5.04 20.03 -12.73
N GLU A 55 -4.72 19.73 -14.01
CA GLU A 55 -5.38 20.33 -15.17
C GLU A 55 -6.63 19.55 -15.62
N ASN A 56 -6.55 18.22 -15.66
CA ASN A 56 -7.64 17.37 -16.20
C ASN A 56 -7.54 15.91 -15.70
N ILE A 57 -7.81 15.68 -14.45
CA ILE A 57 -7.79 14.34 -13.84
C ILE A 57 -8.76 13.35 -14.50
N ASP A 58 -9.79 13.84 -15.18
CA ASP A 58 -10.84 12.99 -15.77
C ASP A 58 -10.38 12.21 -16.99
N VAL A 59 -9.28 12.57 -17.62
CA VAL A 59 -8.69 11.80 -18.73
C VAL A 59 -7.90 10.58 -18.24
N LEU A 60 -7.52 10.53 -16.95
CA LEU A 60 -6.74 9.46 -16.38
C LEU A 60 -7.61 8.23 -16.12
N ASP A 61 -7.04 7.05 -16.40
CA ASP A 61 -7.58 5.77 -15.99
C ASP A 61 -7.27 5.47 -14.49
N GLU A 62 -7.78 4.35 -13.99
CA GLU A 62 -7.58 3.92 -12.60
C GLU A 62 -6.09 3.80 -12.25
N THR A 63 -5.33 3.12 -13.11
CA THR A 63 -3.89 2.86 -12.88
C THR A 63 -3.09 4.14 -12.83
N ALA A 64 -3.38 5.09 -13.72
CA ALA A 64 -2.74 6.39 -13.79
C ALA A 64 -3.03 7.23 -12.52
N ILE A 65 -4.29 7.26 -12.04
CA ILE A 65 -4.66 7.95 -10.79
C ILE A 65 -3.97 7.32 -9.58
N LEU A 66 -3.98 5.98 -9.47
CA LEU A 66 -3.32 5.29 -8.37
C LEU A 66 -1.81 5.52 -8.38
N ARG A 67 -1.18 5.54 -9.56
CA ARG A 67 0.24 5.87 -9.71
C ARG A 67 0.51 7.33 -9.34
N ALA A 68 -0.31 8.28 -9.80
CA ALA A 68 -0.18 9.69 -9.43
C ALA A 68 -0.25 9.88 -7.91
N ALA A 69 -1.12 9.15 -7.21
CA ALA A 69 -1.22 9.18 -5.76
C ALA A 69 0.08 8.72 -5.04
N THR A 70 0.94 7.92 -5.71
CA THR A 70 2.26 7.57 -5.15
C THR A 70 3.29 8.67 -5.33
N LEU A 71 3.12 9.56 -6.31
CA LEU A 71 4.06 10.63 -6.65
C LEU A 71 3.87 11.88 -5.79
N VAL A 72 2.63 12.19 -5.39
CA VAL A 72 2.34 13.34 -4.52
C VAL A 72 2.85 13.08 -3.10
N LYS A 73 3.28 14.15 -2.43
CA LYS A 73 3.87 14.06 -1.07
C LYS A 73 2.82 14.17 0.02
N GLU A 74 1.88 15.09 -0.15
CA GLU A 74 0.91 15.46 0.87
C GLU A 74 -0.22 14.41 0.97
N ASN A 75 -0.52 14.00 2.21
CA ASN A 75 -1.56 12.99 2.44
C ASN A 75 -2.96 13.45 2.00
N ASP A 76 -3.26 14.74 2.12
CA ASP A 76 -4.56 15.27 1.67
C ASP A 76 -4.72 15.15 0.14
N GLN A 77 -3.64 15.34 -0.63
CA GLN A 77 -3.63 15.09 -2.07
C GLN A 77 -3.83 13.61 -2.38
N LYS A 78 -3.17 12.71 -1.64
CA LYS A 78 -3.39 11.25 -1.79
C LYS A 78 -4.84 10.87 -1.53
N VAL A 79 -5.43 11.39 -0.46
CA VAL A 79 -6.85 11.17 -0.12
C VAL A 79 -7.75 11.61 -1.28
N ALA A 80 -7.52 12.78 -1.87
CA ALA A 80 -8.31 13.27 -3.00
C ALA A 80 -8.22 12.35 -4.21
N LEU A 81 -7.01 11.89 -4.56
CA LEU A 81 -6.77 11.00 -5.70
C LEU A 81 -7.40 9.61 -5.46
N TYR A 82 -7.23 9.01 -4.28
CA TYR A 82 -7.85 7.72 -3.96
C TYR A 82 -9.38 7.80 -3.93
N LYS A 83 -9.96 8.90 -3.42
CA LYS A 83 -11.41 9.14 -3.51
C LYS A 83 -11.86 9.21 -4.97
N LYS A 84 -11.11 9.91 -5.83
CA LYS A 84 -11.42 10.01 -7.26
C LYS A 84 -11.36 8.63 -7.95
N ALA A 85 -10.35 7.80 -7.62
CA ALA A 85 -10.27 6.43 -8.14
C ALA A 85 -11.47 5.58 -7.69
N VAL A 86 -11.89 5.69 -6.43
CA VAL A 86 -13.06 4.99 -5.92
C VAL A 86 -14.34 5.48 -6.60
N GLU A 87 -14.54 6.79 -6.71
CA GLU A 87 -15.74 7.39 -7.31
C GLU A 87 -15.90 7.02 -8.78
N LYS A 88 -14.81 7.14 -9.57
CA LYS A 88 -14.85 6.96 -11.02
C LYS A 88 -14.81 5.49 -11.45
N PHE A 89 -14.07 4.65 -10.73
CA PHE A 89 -13.78 3.27 -11.15
C PHE A 89 -14.23 2.20 -10.15
N ASN A 90 -14.83 2.60 -9.02
CA ASN A 90 -15.10 1.68 -7.89
C ASN A 90 -13.82 0.90 -7.48
N SER A 91 -12.68 1.59 -7.48
CA SER A 91 -11.35 1.01 -7.26
C SER A 91 -11.21 0.38 -5.89
N ALA A 92 -11.04 -0.94 -5.84
CA ALA A 92 -10.77 -1.66 -4.59
C ALA A 92 -9.40 -1.27 -4.00
N ASN A 93 -8.38 -1.12 -4.85
CA ASN A 93 -7.06 -0.63 -4.46
C ASN A 93 -7.11 0.82 -3.96
N GLY A 94 -7.88 1.66 -4.64
CA GLY A 94 -8.14 3.04 -4.21
C GLY A 94 -8.80 3.09 -2.84
N GLN A 95 -9.79 2.25 -2.60
CA GLN A 95 -10.49 2.17 -1.32
C GLN A 95 -9.57 1.72 -0.16
N TYR A 96 -8.74 0.70 -0.39
CA TYR A 96 -7.76 0.24 0.60
C TYR A 96 -6.68 1.30 0.87
N ASN A 97 -6.09 1.88 -0.18
CA ASN A 97 -5.07 2.92 -0.04
C ASN A 97 -5.59 4.19 0.63
N LEU A 98 -6.88 4.53 0.41
CA LEU A 98 -7.57 5.60 1.12
C LEU A 98 -7.60 5.32 2.63
N ALA A 99 -7.98 4.10 3.03
CA ALA A 99 -8.00 3.69 4.44
C ALA A 99 -6.60 3.75 5.07
N VAL A 100 -5.58 3.21 4.39
CA VAL A 100 -4.18 3.26 4.85
C VAL A 100 -3.69 4.71 4.98
N THR A 101 -4.10 5.59 4.08
CA THR A 101 -3.74 7.01 4.15
C THR A 101 -4.40 7.69 5.37
N TYR A 102 -5.66 7.38 5.67
CA TYR A 102 -6.33 7.87 6.88
C TYR A 102 -5.65 7.35 8.17
N ILE A 103 -5.19 6.09 8.20
CA ILE A 103 -4.38 5.57 9.32
C ILE A 103 -3.11 6.42 9.50
N LYS A 104 -2.38 6.72 8.43
CA LYS A 104 -1.18 7.56 8.47
C LYS A 104 -1.44 8.99 8.95
N MET A 105 -2.66 9.49 8.74
CA MET A 105 -3.11 10.82 9.18
C MET A 105 -3.71 10.82 10.58
N ASP A 106 -3.72 9.67 11.27
CA ASP A 106 -4.39 9.48 12.56
C ASP A 106 -5.90 9.77 12.54
N LYS A 107 -6.52 9.67 11.35
CA LYS A 107 -7.96 9.82 11.12
C LYS A 107 -8.67 8.46 11.30
N VAL A 108 -8.71 7.98 12.54
CA VAL A 108 -9.13 6.61 12.89
C VAL A 108 -10.57 6.31 12.44
N ALA A 109 -11.50 7.24 12.65
CA ALA A 109 -12.90 7.06 12.26
C ALA A 109 -13.06 6.93 10.73
N ASP A 110 -12.36 7.78 9.96
CA ASP A 110 -12.38 7.74 8.50
C ASP A 110 -11.74 6.44 7.97
N ALA A 111 -10.63 6.01 8.59
CA ALA A 111 -9.97 4.76 8.26
C ALA A 111 -10.90 3.55 8.46
N LYS A 112 -11.60 3.50 9.59
CA LYS A 112 -12.56 2.46 9.94
C LYS A 112 -13.72 2.41 8.93
N ALA A 113 -14.28 3.57 8.59
CA ALA A 113 -15.34 3.69 7.58
C ALA A 113 -14.87 3.26 6.17
N ALA A 114 -13.63 3.57 5.82
CA ALA A 114 -13.05 3.15 4.54
C ALA A 114 -12.80 1.63 4.51
N LEU A 115 -12.23 1.04 5.57
CA LEU A 115 -11.99 -0.41 5.68
C LEU A 115 -13.28 -1.24 5.69
N ALA A 116 -14.39 -0.69 6.17
CA ALA A 116 -15.69 -1.37 6.13
C ALA A 116 -16.20 -1.63 4.71
N LYS A 117 -15.68 -0.90 3.72
CA LYS A 117 -16.02 -1.04 2.29
C LYS A 117 -15.02 -1.92 1.51
N CYS A 118 -13.94 -2.36 2.14
CA CYS A 118 -12.94 -3.24 1.51
C CYS A 118 -13.36 -4.71 1.61
N ALA A 119 -12.84 -5.53 0.69
CA ALA A 119 -12.92 -6.99 0.80
C ALA A 119 -12.18 -7.47 2.06
N ASP A 120 -12.65 -8.57 2.67
CA ASP A 120 -12.10 -9.05 3.95
C ASP A 120 -10.88 -9.98 3.75
N ASP A 121 -9.84 -9.46 3.09
CA ASP A 121 -8.56 -10.14 2.88
C ASP A 121 -7.57 -9.97 4.06
N ALA A 122 -6.39 -10.53 3.93
CA ALA A 122 -5.35 -10.49 4.96
C ALA A 122 -4.85 -9.06 5.23
N ASP A 123 -4.69 -8.24 4.20
CA ASP A 123 -4.18 -6.88 4.32
C ASP A 123 -5.21 -5.96 4.98
N VAL A 124 -6.48 -6.12 4.63
CA VAL A 124 -7.60 -5.40 5.26
C VAL A 124 -7.75 -5.81 6.73
N LYS A 125 -7.62 -7.10 7.07
CA LYS A 125 -7.61 -7.56 8.46
C LYS A 125 -6.44 -6.95 9.23
N ASN A 126 -5.25 -6.94 8.65
CA ASN A 126 -4.09 -6.30 9.25
C ASN A 126 -4.35 -4.80 9.50
N ALA A 127 -4.90 -4.07 8.53
CA ALA A 127 -5.25 -2.66 8.68
C ALA A 127 -6.34 -2.42 9.76
N LYS A 128 -7.35 -3.30 9.86
CA LYS A 128 -8.35 -3.28 10.96
C LYS A 128 -7.69 -3.49 12.32
N GLY A 129 -6.68 -4.36 12.40
CA GLY A 129 -5.88 -4.56 13.61
C GLY A 129 -5.12 -3.30 14.01
N ILE A 130 -4.52 -2.58 13.06
CA ILE A 130 -3.84 -1.30 13.33
C ILE A 130 -4.84 -0.26 13.83
N VAL A 131 -6.03 -0.16 13.23
CA VAL A 131 -7.10 0.74 13.71
C VAL A 131 -7.49 0.40 15.16
N ALA A 132 -7.66 -0.88 15.48
CA ALA A 132 -7.98 -1.30 16.86
C ALA A 132 -6.86 -0.92 17.85
N LEU A 133 -5.56 -1.01 17.45
CA LEU A 133 -4.44 -0.52 18.28
C LEU A 133 -4.52 0.99 18.51
N LEU A 134 -4.83 1.77 17.49
CA LEU A 134 -4.98 3.22 17.61
C LEU A 134 -6.18 3.60 18.50
N GLU A 135 -7.21 2.77 18.55
CA GLU A 135 -8.34 2.89 19.49
C GLU A 135 -8.00 2.39 20.92
N GLY A 136 -6.78 1.86 21.14
CA GLY A 136 -6.35 1.30 22.44
C GLY A 136 -6.90 -0.10 22.73
N ASN A 137 -7.50 -0.77 21.76
CA ASN A 137 -8.09 -2.10 21.93
C ASN A 137 -7.14 -3.21 21.51
N ASN A 138 -6.12 -3.48 22.37
CA ASN A 138 -5.09 -4.48 22.11
C ASN A 138 -5.65 -5.89 21.87
N ALA A 139 -6.74 -6.26 22.58
CA ALA A 139 -7.33 -7.59 22.45
C ALA A 139 -7.99 -7.81 21.08
N GLU A 140 -8.69 -6.80 20.57
CA GLU A 140 -9.31 -6.84 19.25
C GLU A 140 -8.24 -6.79 18.14
N ALA A 141 -7.24 -5.93 18.30
CA ALA A 141 -6.09 -5.87 17.40
C ALA A 141 -5.43 -7.24 17.23
N ALA A 142 -5.17 -7.94 18.35
CA ALA A 142 -4.59 -9.29 18.33
C ALA A 142 -5.47 -10.30 17.57
N LYS A 143 -6.80 -10.21 17.66
CA LYS A 143 -7.71 -11.07 16.87
C LYS A 143 -7.58 -10.80 15.37
N PHE A 144 -7.57 -9.54 14.98
CA PHE A 144 -7.42 -9.16 13.58
C PHE A 144 -6.06 -9.59 13.01
N PHE A 145 -4.96 -9.35 13.71
CA PHE A 145 -3.63 -9.76 13.26
C PHE A 145 -3.49 -11.29 13.14
N LYS A 146 -4.04 -12.05 14.09
CA LYS A 146 -4.09 -13.52 13.99
C LYS A 146 -4.91 -13.99 12.78
N ALA A 147 -6.03 -13.34 12.50
CA ALA A 147 -6.89 -13.66 11.37
C ALA A 147 -6.26 -13.24 10.02
N ALA A 148 -5.41 -12.22 9.99
CA ALA A 148 -4.64 -11.82 8.81
C ALA A 148 -3.54 -12.83 8.47
N GLY A 149 -2.75 -13.27 9.44
CA GLY A 149 -1.78 -14.35 9.34
C GLY A 149 -0.59 -14.11 8.40
N ASN A 150 -0.47 -12.92 7.82
CA ASN A 150 0.67 -12.54 7.00
C ASN A 150 1.86 -12.06 7.84
N ALA A 151 3.03 -11.84 7.21
CA ALA A 151 4.26 -11.44 7.90
C ALA A 151 4.09 -10.11 8.65
N ASP A 152 3.45 -9.11 8.02
CA ASP A 152 3.24 -7.79 8.60
C ASP A 152 2.32 -7.86 9.83
N ALA A 153 1.27 -8.68 9.76
CA ALA A 153 0.37 -8.91 10.89
C ALA A 153 1.06 -9.61 12.07
N ASN A 154 2.00 -10.53 11.80
CA ASN A 154 2.81 -11.16 12.84
C ASN A 154 3.75 -10.15 13.53
N GLU A 155 4.35 -9.23 12.78
CA GLU A 155 5.12 -8.13 13.36
C GLU A 155 4.25 -7.20 14.22
N ASN A 156 3.05 -6.87 13.76
CA ASN A 156 2.10 -6.06 14.51
C ASN A 156 1.58 -6.80 15.75
N LEU A 157 1.39 -8.11 15.68
CA LEU A 157 1.06 -8.92 16.86
C LEU A 157 2.18 -8.90 17.91
N ALA A 158 3.44 -8.87 17.48
CA ALA A 158 4.57 -8.69 18.41
C ALA A 158 4.52 -7.31 19.10
N ILE A 159 4.04 -6.25 18.44
CA ILE A 159 3.82 -4.95 19.09
C ILE A 159 2.72 -5.05 20.16
N VAL A 160 1.66 -5.82 19.92
CA VAL A 160 0.63 -6.08 20.94
C VAL A 160 1.25 -6.75 22.18
N ASP A 161 2.14 -7.75 21.98
CA ASP A 161 2.84 -8.39 23.10
C ASP A 161 3.71 -7.38 23.88
N VAL A 162 4.41 -6.47 23.16
CA VAL A 162 5.17 -5.37 23.80
C VAL A 162 4.25 -4.50 24.65
N LEU A 163 3.10 -4.11 24.14
CA LEU A 163 2.13 -3.28 24.87
C LEU A 163 1.54 -3.99 26.09
N ASN A 164 1.49 -5.33 26.05
CA ASN A 164 1.07 -6.17 27.18
C ASN A 164 2.24 -6.52 28.13
N GLY A 165 3.47 -6.06 27.86
CA GLY A 165 4.67 -6.32 28.70
C GLY A 165 5.35 -7.67 28.43
N ASP A 166 4.89 -8.46 27.45
CA ASP A 166 5.50 -9.74 27.10
C ASP A 166 6.58 -9.58 26.01
N TYR A 167 7.71 -9.02 26.41
CA TYR A 167 8.83 -8.76 25.50
C TYR A 167 9.45 -10.05 24.91
N LYS A 168 9.39 -11.18 25.66
CA LYS A 168 9.91 -12.47 25.18
C LYS A 168 9.05 -13.05 24.08
N ALA A 169 7.71 -13.04 24.24
CA ALA A 169 6.80 -13.47 23.19
C ALA A 169 6.92 -12.59 21.95
N ALA A 170 7.05 -11.28 22.13
CA ALA A 170 7.30 -10.35 21.04
C ALA A 170 8.57 -10.71 20.26
N ALA A 171 9.68 -10.95 20.94
CA ALA A 171 10.95 -11.32 20.31
C ALA A 171 10.86 -12.63 19.51
N ALA A 172 10.14 -13.62 20.02
CA ALA A 172 9.93 -14.89 19.31
C ALA A 172 9.20 -14.70 17.95
N LYS A 173 8.23 -13.78 17.88
CA LYS A 173 7.46 -13.49 16.66
C LYS A 173 8.27 -12.76 15.59
N VAL A 174 9.26 -11.97 15.98
CA VAL A 174 10.09 -11.17 15.07
C VAL A 174 11.52 -11.69 14.93
N ALA A 175 11.80 -12.91 15.32
CA ALA A 175 13.16 -13.50 15.34
C ALA A 175 13.86 -13.43 13.98
N ASN A 176 13.11 -13.53 12.86
CA ASN A 176 13.61 -13.46 11.50
C ASN A 176 13.27 -12.13 10.80
N ALA A 177 12.56 -11.23 11.46
CA ALA A 177 12.17 -9.94 10.91
C ALA A 177 13.35 -8.96 10.95
N LYS A 178 13.34 -8.00 10.02
CA LYS A 178 14.33 -6.91 9.94
C LYS A 178 13.58 -5.59 9.92
N GLY A 179 14.22 -4.56 10.43
CA GLY A 179 13.65 -3.22 10.40
C GLY A 179 13.35 -2.66 11.78
N TYR A 180 12.57 -1.59 11.81
CA TYR A 180 12.35 -0.78 13.02
C TYR A 180 11.72 -1.58 14.17
N ASN A 181 10.62 -2.30 13.93
CA ASN A 181 9.90 -3.02 14.98
C ASN A 181 10.74 -4.15 15.58
N ALA A 182 11.41 -4.94 14.74
CA ALA A 182 12.31 -6.00 15.21
C ALA A 182 13.47 -5.43 16.04
N ALA A 183 14.06 -4.32 15.61
CA ALA A 183 15.15 -3.65 16.32
C ALA A 183 14.66 -3.05 17.66
N LEU A 184 13.47 -2.46 17.70
CA LEU A 184 12.85 -1.98 18.94
C LEU A 184 12.63 -3.13 19.92
N ILE A 185 12.05 -4.24 19.47
CA ILE A 185 11.78 -5.41 20.32
C ILE A 185 13.08 -6.03 20.83
N ALA A 186 14.11 -6.14 19.98
CA ALA A 186 15.43 -6.59 20.39
C ALA A 186 16.03 -5.68 21.49
N LEU A 187 15.91 -4.37 21.31
CA LEU A 187 16.38 -3.36 22.27
C LEU A 187 15.65 -3.48 23.61
N LEU A 188 14.33 -3.71 23.60
CA LEU A 188 13.54 -3.96 24.81
C LEU A 188 13.97 -5.24 25.55
N ASN A 189 14.49 -6.23 24.82
CA ASN A 189 15.08 -7.45 25.37
C ASN A 189 16.59 -7.33 25.70
N GLY A 190 17.17 -6.12 25.67
CA GLY A 190 18.56 -5.86 26.04
C GLY A 190 19.56 -6.04 24.88
N ASN A 191 19.12 -6.43 23.66
CA ASN A 191 20.01 -6.58 22.51
C ASN A 191 20.04 -5.28 21.68
N THR A 192 21.16 -4.54 21.79
CA THR A 192 21.36 -3.26 21.10
C THR A 192 21.81 -3.38 19.64
N ALA A 193 22.34 -4.52 19.22
CA ALA A 193 22.98 -4.69 17.91
C ALA A 193 22.03 -4.46 16.72
N PRO A 194 20.77 -4.96 16.71
CA PRO A 194 19.84 -4.69 15.61
C PRO A 194 19.50 -3.21 15.45
N ALA A 195 19.36 -2.47 16.56
CA ALA A 195 19.07 -1.03 16.52
C ALA A 195 20.27 -0.24 15.97
N ALA A 196 21.49 -0.59 16.42
CA ALA A 196 22.73 0.02 15.90
C ALA A 196 22.96 -0.24 14.42
N ALA A 197 22.52 -1.38 13.89
CA ALA A 197 22.69 -1.79 12.49
C ALA A 197 21.68 -1.14 11.50
N LEU A 198 20.62 -0.47 11.97
CA LEU A 198 19.65 0.20 11.11
C LEU A 198 20.32 1.33 10.29
N LYS A 199 20.08 1.36 8.97
CA LYS A 199 20.74 2.31 8.05
C LYS A 199 19.91 3.55 7.73
N CYS A 200 18.60 3.55 8.02
CA CYS A 200 17.75 4.70 7.72
C CYS A 200 18.17 5.94 8.53
N GLU A 201 18.26 7.09 7.87
CA GLU A 201 18.56 8.39 8.50
C GLU A 201 17.30 9.13 8.95
N CYS A 202 16.18 8.43 9.12
CA CYS A 202 14.95 9.00 9.62
C CYS A 202 15.00 9.23 11.15
N PRO A 203 14.32 10.26 11.68
CA PRO A 203 14.39 10.62 13.09
C PRO A 203 14.05 9.48 14.06
N SER A 204 13.10 8.62 13.74
CA SER A 204 12.69 7.50 14.61
C SER A 204 13.78 6.42 14.70
N VAL A 205 14.46 6.09 13.60
CA VAL A 205 15.59 5.16 13.63
C VAL A 205 16.78 5.76 14.34
N ALA A 206 17.06 7.04 14.14
CA ALA A 206 18.10 7.74 14.88
C ALA A 206 17.86 7.72 16.38
N TYR A 207 16.59 7.85 16.81
CA TYR A 207 16.23 7.73 18.22
C TYR A 207 16.54 6.33 18.79
N LEU A 208 16.21 5.24 18.07
CA LEU A 208 16.58 3.89 18.51
C LEU A 208 18.10 3.68 18.56
N ARG A 209 18.84 4.21 17.59
CA ARG A 209 20.31 4.17 17.60
C ARG A 209 20.89 4.95 18.77
N ALA A 210 20.28 6.07 19.15
CA ALA A 210 20.69 6.84 20.32
C ALA A 210 20.54 6.03 21.61
N ILE A 211 19.41 5.33 21.80
CA ILE A 211 19.20 4.42 22.94
C ILE A 211 20.23 3.28 22.93
N ALA A 212 20.46 2.67 21.77
CA ALA A 212 21.46 1.62 21.65
C ALA A 212 22.87 2.10 22.04
N ALA A 213 23.27 3.30 21.58
CA ALA A 213 24.52 3.95 21.92
C ALA A 213 24.60 4.28 23.42
N ALA A 214 23.52 4.79 24.01
CA ALA A 214 23.45 5.09 25.45
C ALA A 214 23.69 3.85 26.32
N ARG A 215 23.04 2.74 25.98
CA ARG A 215 23.23 1.45 26.67
C ARG A 215 24.61 0.85 26.48
N GLN A 216 25.35 1.26 25.45
CA GLN A 216 26.77 0.89 25.21
C GLN A 216 27.76 1.86 25.80
N GLY A 217 27.33 2.98 26.39
CA GLY A 217 28.19 4.03 26.91
C GLY A 217 28.86 4.91 25.87
N ASP A 218 28.36 4.86 24.58
CA ASP A 218 28.90 5.65 23.48
C ASP A 218 28.27 7.05 23.45
N ALA A 219 28.86 7.98 24.21
CA ALA A 219 28.42 9.37 24.26
C ALA A 219 28.43 10.09 22.91
N ALA A 220 29.41 9.80 22.05
CA ALA A 220 29.50 10.40 20.71
C ALA A 220 28.37 9.91 19.81
N GLY A 221 28.06 8.61 19.87
CA GLY A 221 26.94 8.00 19.19
C GLY A 221 25.59 8.54 19.67
N VAL A 222 25.40 8.75 20.97
CA VAL A 222 24.20 9.39 21.55
C VAL A 222 24.02 10.78 20.93
N LYS A 223 25.01 11.65 21.04
CA LYS A 223 24.94 13.02 20.53
C LYS A 223 24.60 13.06 19.05
N LYS A 224 25.34 12.33 18.21
CA LYS A 224 25.12 12.27 16.75
C LYS A 224 23.70 11.84 16.38
N ASN A 225 23.20 10.80 17.05
CA ASN A 225 21.89 10.25 16.73
C ASN A 225 20.75 11.14 17.27
N LEU A 226 20.92 11.79 18.43
CA LEU A 226 19.94 12.74 18.96
C LEU A 226 19.84 14.00 18.10
N GLU A 227 20.92 14.49 17.50
CA GLU A 227 20.89 15.59 16.51
C GLU A 227 19.94 15.26 15.36
N THR A 228 20.01 14.03 14.85
CA THR A 228 19.10 13.57 13.76
C THR A 228 17.67 13.37 14.27
N ALA A 229 17.48 12.75 15.43
CA ALA A 229 16.18 12.51 16.03
C ALA A 229 15.43 13.82 16.34
N SER A 230 16.14 14.85 16.76
CA SER A 230 15.59 16.16 17.12
C SER A 230 15.01 16.96 15.94
N LYS A 231 15.23 16.54 14.69
CA LYS A 231 14.51 17.05 13.52
C LYS A 231 13.00 16.79 13.61
N CYS A 232 12.58 15.83 14.41
CA CYS A 232 11.18 15.61 14.78
C CYS A 232 10.92 16.18 16.18
N LYS A 233 10.11 17.23 16.27
CA LYS A 233 9.78 17.93 17.53
C LYS A 233 9.32 16.99 18.64
N LYS A 234 8.43 16.04 18.33
CA LYS A 234 7.94 15.05 19.32
C LYS A 234 9.08 14.18 19.89
N LEU A 235 10.06 13.80 19.06
CA LEU A 235 11.20 13.01 19.52
C LEU A 235 12.21 13.85 20.31
N ALA A 236 12.39 15.12 19.97
CA ALA A 236 13.20 16.05 20.76
C ALA A 236 12.63 16.23 22.17
N GLU A 237 11.31 16.48 22.28
CA GLU A 237 10.63 16.60 23.57
C GLU A 237 10.69 15.31 24.40
N ARG A 238 10.63 14.15 23.74
CA ARG A 238 10.78 12.84 24.39
C ARG A 238 12.20 12.64 24.88
N ALA A 239 13.21 12.91 24.06
CA ALA A 239 14.62 12.72 24.39
C ALA A 239 15.03 13.53 25.63
N ALA A 240 14.51 14.75 25.78
CA ALA A 240 14.80 15.59 26.93
C ALA A 240 14.31 15.01 28.28
N LYS A 241 13.39 14.06 28.24
CA LYS A 241 12.78 13.41 29.43
C LYS A 241 13.11 11.92 29.52
N ASP A 242 13.81 11.36 28.54
CA ASP A 242 14.09 9.93 28.50
C ASP A 242 15.26 9.60 29.43
N ILE A 243 15.03 8.68 30.37
CA ILE A 243 16.00 8.25 31.34
C ILE A 243 17.24 7.62 30.70
N GLU A 244 17.12 7.04 29.53
CA GLU A 244 18.24 6.45 28.76
C GLU A 244 19.34 7.49 28.47
N PHE A 245 18.98 8.77 28.39
CA PHE A 245 19.92 9.86 28.08
C PHE A 245 20.33 10.71 29.30
N ALA A 246 19.80 10.41 30.51
CA ALA A 246 20.02 11.25 31.70
C ALA A 246 21.50 11.47 32.04
N GLN A 247 22.37 10.50 31.74
CA GLN A 247 23.81 10.61 32.00
C GLN A 247 24.62 11.27 30.91
N PHE A 248 23.99 11.64 29.78
CA PHE A 248 24.63 12.25 28.59
C PHE A 248 24.21 13.71 28.37
N ASN A 249 23.32 14.22 29.19
CA ASN A 249 22.83 15.61 29.17
C ASN A 249 23.75 16.55 29.95
#